data_89aa74ea98cee5f7d37161461e666585
#
_entry.id   89aa74ea98cee5f7d37161461e666585
#
_cell.length_a   1.000
_cell.length_b   1.000
_cell.length_c   1.000
_cell.angle_alpha   90.00
_cell.angle_beta   90.00
_cell.angle_gamma   90.00
#
_symmetry.space_group_name_H-M   'P 1'
#
loop_
_entity.id
_entity.type
_entity.pdbx_description
1 polymer ?
#
loop_
_entity_poly.entity_id
_entity_poly.type
_entity_poly.pdbx_seq_one_letter_code
_entity_poly.pdbx_strand_id
1 'polypeptide(L)'
;MNQYIDSYPYLKQFSYHSCTVLLQKTEPRRGGYHSFHAENTTWITKERTLAWTVYFNDIEDGGETEFLYQGVKVKPKLGRVAIWPGSFTHLHRGNPTPVNKYIATGWYAGNIGMRTFSPERDVSSIDAQ
;
A
#
# COMPACT_ATOMS: atom_id res chain seq x y z
N MET A 1 0.51 11.61 0.59
CA MET A 1 1.75 11.07 1.14
C MET A 1 2.19 11.77 2.41
N ASN A 2 2.35 13.10 2.44
CA ASN A 2 2.83 13.83 3.63
C ASN A 2 2.00 13.56 4.89
N GLN A 3 0.66 13.63 4.81
CA GLN A 3 -0.22 13.33 5.95
C GLN A 3 -0.02 11.90 6.49
N TYR A 4 0.23 10.93 5.60
CA TYR A 4 0.51 9.56 6.02
C TYR A 4 1.86 9.46 6.76
N ILE A 5 2.90 10.12 6.24
CA ILE A 5 4.22 10.18 6.89
C ILE A 5 4.14 10.88 8.25
N ASP A 6 3.32 11.92 8.39
CA ASP A 6 3.14 12.62 9.67
C ASP A 6 2.45 11.75 10.71
N SER A 7 1.57 10.84 10.27
CA SER A 7 0.95 9.83 11.16
C SER A 7 1.93 8.73 11.59
N TYR A 8 3.01 8.54 10.83
CA TYR A 8 4.03 7.52 11.09
C TYR A 8 5.43 8.13 11.01
N PRO A 9 5.87 8.89 12.02
CA PRO A 9 7.09 9.69 11.96
C PRO A 9 8.37 8.93 11.63
N TYR A 10 8.44 7.63 11.95
CA TYR A 10 9.57 6.78 11.59
C TYR A 10 9.84 6.76 10.08
N LEU A 11 8.80 6.93 9.28
CA LEU A 11 8.91 6.97 7.82
C LEU A 11 9.71 8.19 7.30
N LYS A 12 9.90 9.24 8.12
CA LYS A 12 10.72 10.42 7.76
C LYS A 12 12.20 10.09 7.55
N GLN A 13 12.65 8.94 8.01
CA GLN A 13 14.04 8.49 7.84
C GLN A 13 14.31 7.91 6.46
N PHE A 14 13.26 7.64 5.67
CA PHE A 14 13.38 7.03 4.36
C PHE A 14 13.25 8.08 3.25
N SER A 15 14.00 7.90 2.19
CA SER A 15 13.73 8.55 0.91
C SER A 15 12.76 7.68 0.11
N TYR A 16 11.63 8.25 -0.27
CA TYR A 16 10.63 7.55 -1.07
C TYR A 16 10.64 8.04 -2.51
N HIS A 17 10.58 7.11 -3.43
CA HIS A 17 10.29 7.42 -4.82
C HIS A 17 9.08 6.61 -5.30
N SER A 18 8.29 7.23 -6.15
CA SER A 18 7.18 6.55 -6.79
C SER A 18 7.72 5.54 -7.79
N CYS A 19 7.21 4.33 -7.70
CA CYS A 19 7.46 3.30 -8.69
C CYS A 19 6.44 3.41 -9.85
N THR A 20 6.05 2.27 -10.39
CA THR A 20 5.03 2.19 -11.44
C THR A 20 3.68 2.69 -10.94
N VAL A 21 2.98 3.42 -11.79
CA VAL A 21 1.56 3.77 -11.62
C VAL A 21 0.75 3.01 -12.66
N LEU A 22 -0.27 2.30 -12.22
CA LEU A 22 -1.18 1.55 -13.07
C LEU A 22 -2.58 2.19 -13.04
N LEU A 23 -3.13 2.45 -14.21
CA LEU A 23 -4.55 2.76 -14.36
C LEU A 23 -5.28 1.46 -14.63
N GLN A 24 -6.29 1.14 -13.83
CA GLN A 24 -7.01 -0.12 -13.90
C GLN A 24 -8.51 0.11 -14.03
N LYS A 25 -9.10 -0.61 -14.98
CA LYS A 25 -10.54 -0.84 -15.07
C LYS A 25 -10.83 -2.27 -14.65
N THR A 26 -11.64 -2.46 -13.63
CA THR A 26 -12.19 -3.76 -13.25
C THR A 26 -13.61 -3.87 -13.75
N GLU A 27 -13.89 -4.85 -14.59
CA GLU A 27 -15.22 -5.13 -15.12
C GLU A 27 -16.07 -5.92 -14.12
N PRO A 28 -17.41 -5.77 -14.19
CA PRO A 28 -18.31 -6.50 -13.31
C PRO A 28 -18.06 -8.00 -13.37
N ARG A 29 -17.91 -8.62 -12.19
CA ARG A 29 -17.82 -10.08 -12.01
C ARG A 29 -16.65 -10.79 -12.71
N ARG A 30 -15.74 -10.09 -13.39
CA ARG A 30 -14.69 -10.73 -14.21
C ARG A 30 -13.28 -10.26 -13.94
N GLY A 31 -13.08 -9.17 -13.25
CA GLY A 31 -11.77 -8.61 -13.10
C GLY A 31 -11.39 -8.37 -11.64
N GLY A 32 -10.10 -8.25 -11.38
CA GLY A 32 -9.56 -7.79 -10.12
C GLY A 32 -8.75 -8.82 -9.37
N TYR A 33 -8.01 -8.34 -8.40
CA TYR A 33 -7.19 -9.12 -7.49
C TYR A 33 -8.05 -9.56 -6.30
N HIS A 34 -8.75 -10.69 -6.46
CA HIS A 34 -9.68 -11.20 -5.46
C HIS A 34 -9.01 -12.11 -4.41
N SER A 35 -7.76 -12.50 -4.62
CA SER A 35 -6.98 -13.26 -3.65
C SER A 35 -6.23 -12.31 -2.71
N PHE A 36 -6.19 -12.64 -1.43
CA PHE A 36 -5.36 -11.90 -0.48
C PHE A 36 -3.88 -12.00 -0.84
N HIS A 37 -3.21 -10.87 -0.92
CA HIS A 37 -1.80 -10.78 -1.28
C HIS A 37 -1.12 -9.63 -0.54
N ALA A 38 0.21 -9.65 -0.58
CA ALA A 38 1.07 -8.53 -0.20
C ALA A 38 1.88 -8.09 -1.43
N GLU A 39 2.43 -6.87 -1.36
CA GLU A 39 3.04 -6.23 -2.53
C GLU A 39 4.53 -6.54 -2.71
N ASN A 40 5.22 -6.94 -1.64
CA ASN A 40 6.69 -7.05 -1.60
C ASN A 40 7.18 -8.50 -1.45
N THR A 41 6.50 -9.46 -2.03
CA THR A 41 6.75 -10.89 -1.83
C THR A 41 7.78 -11.53 -2.79
N THR A 42 8.31 -10.78 -3.74
CA THR A 42 9.28 -11.27 -4.72
C THR A 42 10.55 -10.41 -4.75
N TRP A 43 11.62 -10.92 -5.35
CA TRP A 43 12.85 -10.16 -5.57
C TRP A 43 12.64 -8.85 -6.34
N ILE A 44 11.71 -8.85 -7.30
CA ILE A 44 11.40 -7.67 -8.14
C ILE A 44 10.61 -6.64 -7.33
N THR A 45 9.76 -7.08 -6.41
CA THR A 45 8.83 -6.22 -5.68
C THR A 45 9.26 -5.92 -4.25
N LYS A 46 10.37 -6.48 -3.78
CA LYS A 46 10.85 -6.37 -2.39
C LYS A 46 10.97 -4.95 -1.84
N GLU A 47 11.20 -3.98 -2.72
CA GLU A 47 11.38 -2.57 -2.34
C GLU A 47 10.06 -1.79 -2.23
N ARG A 48 8.93 -2.40 -2.56
CA ARG A 48 7.60 -1.79 -2.41
C ARG A 48 7.24 -1.66 -0.94
N THR A 49 7.64 -0.54 -0.36
CA THR A 49 7.44 -0.27 1.07
C THR A 49 6.00 0.10 1.37
N LEU A 50 5.42 0.96 0.54
CA LEU A 50 4.03 1.38 0.65
C LEU A 50 3.30 1.12 -0.67
N ALA A 51 2.05 0.73 -0.58
CA ALA A 51 1.12 0.70 -1.69
C ALA A 51 0.08 1.80 -1.53
N TRP A 52 -0.50 2.23 -2.64
CA TRP A 52 -1.57 3.21 -2.63
C TRP A 52 -2.56 2.96 -3.76
N THR A 53 -3.80 3.39 -3.54
CA THR A 53 -4.86 3.38 -4.53
C THR A 53 -5.66 4.68 -4.45
N VAL A 54 -6.00 5.23 -5.62
CA VAL A 54 -6.98 6.32 -5.78
C VAL A 54 -8.17 5.78 -6.53
N TYR A 55 -9.38 6.01 -6.00
CA TYR A 55 -10.62 5.60 -6.65
C TYR A 55 -11.16 6.72 -7.53
N PHE A 56 -11.61 6.38 -8.73
CA PHE A 56 -12.13 7.32 -9.71
C PHE A 56 -13.64 7.27 -9.89
N ASN A 57 -14.34 6.41 -9.15
CA ASN A 57 -15.79 6.41 -9.11
C ASN A 57 -16.30 5.90 -7.75
N ASP A 58 -17.56 6.24 -7.48
CA ASP A 58 -18.28 5.73 -6.33
C ASP A 58 -18.87 4.34 -6.66
N ILE A 59 -18.78 3.41 -5.69
CA ILE A 59 -19.42 2.11 -5.76
C ILE A 59 -20.08 1.85 -4.43
N GLU A 60 -21.41 1.68 -4.44
CA GLU A 60 -22.17 1.49 -3.20
C GLU A 60 -22.11 0.04 -2.73
N ASP A 61 -22.06 -0.92 -3.64
CA ASP A 61 -22.06 -2.36 -3.32
C ASP A 61 -20.84 -3.05 -3.96
N GLY A 62 -20.00 -3.66 -3.12
CA GLY A 62 -18.80 -4.33 -3.55
C GLY A 62 -17.66 -3.38 -3.94
N GLY A 63 -16.63 -3.96 -4.58
CA GLY A 63 -15.47 -3.22 -5.09
C GLY A 63 -14.50 -2.69 -4.05
N GLU A 64 -14.71 -2.97 -2.76
CA GLU A 64 -13.85 -2.50 -1.67
C GLU A 64 -12.43 -3.06 -1.79
N THR A 65 -11.48 -2.31 -1.27
CA THR A 65 -10.18 -2.87 -0.87
C THR A 65 -10.31 -3.40 0.55
N GLU A 66 -10.20 -4.72 0.70
CA GLU A 66 -10.36 -5.42 1.97
C GLU A 66 -9.01 -5.82 2.54
N PHE A 67 -8.79 -5.51 3.81
CA PHE A 67 -7.59 -5.85 4.59
C PHE A 67 -7.90 -6.98 5.57
N LEU A 68 -7.20 -8.11 5.41
CA LEU A 68 -7.52 -9.35 6.12
C LEU A 68 -7.35 -9.20 7.65
N TYR A 69 -6.16 -8.82 8.09
CA TYR A 69 -5.84 -8.80 9.52
C TYR A 69 -6.43 -7.60 10.26
N GLN A 70 -6.61 -6.49 9.58
CA GLN A 70 -7.23 -5.29 10.14
C GLN A 70 -8.76 -5.38 10.20
N GLY A 71 -9.36 -6.32 9.44
CA GLY A 71 -10.81 -6.44 9.34
C GLY A 71 -11.51 -5.21 8.75
N VAL A 72 -10.79 -4.46 7.89
CA VAL A 72 -11.27 -3.20 7.31
C VAL A 72 -11.57 -3.36 5.82
N LYS A 73 -12.67 -2.76 5.39
CA LYS A 73 -13.05 -2.63 3.98
C LYS A 73 -13.14 -1.16 3.61
N VAL A 74 -12.30 -0.75 2.66
CA VAL A 74 -12.27 0.64 2.14
C VAL A 74 -13.17 0.72 0.91
N LYS A 75 -14.32 1.38 1.04
CA LYS A 75 -15.27 1.58 -0.06
C LYS A 75 -14.67 2.51 -1.13
N PRO A 76 -14.85 2.18 -2.42
CA PRO A 76 -14.54 3.09 -3.50
C PRO A 76 -15.41 4.36 -3.42
N LYS A 77 -14.76 5.50 -3.34
CA LYS A 77 -15.37 6.83 -3.47
C LYS A 77 -14.47 7.70 -4.32
N LEU A 78 -15.05 8.46 -5.21
CA LEU A 78 -14.33 9.36 -6.09
C LEU A 78 -13.35 10.25 -5.31
N GLY A 79 -12.07 10.20 -5.68
CA GLY A 79 -11.00 10.97 -5.04
C GLY A 79 -10.50 10.40 -3.72
N ARG A 80 -11.10 9.33 -3.18
CA ARG A 80 -10.57 8.67 -1.99
C ARG A 80 -9.22 8.05 -2.29
N VAL A 81 -8.26 8.26 -1.38
CA VAL A 81 -6.93 7.66 -1.42
C VAL A 81 -6.79 6.71 -0.25
N ALA A 82 -6.33 5.49 -0.50
CA ALA A 82 -5.87 4.56 0.51
C ALA A 82 -4.36 4.36 0.37
N ILE A 83 -3.62 4.35 1.48
CA ILE A 83 -2.18 4.08 1.55
C ILE A 83 -1.96 3.06 2.66
N TRP A 84 -1.13 2.05 2.40
CA TRP A 84 -0.83 0.99 3.38
C TRP A 84 0.57 0.41 3.18
N PRO A 85 1.16 -0.21 4.21
CA PRO A 85 2.40 -0.97 4.08
C PRO A 85 2.27 -2.11 3.08
N GLY A 86 3.26 -2.27 2.20
CA GLY A 86 3.27 -3.30 1.16
C GLY A 86 3.56 -4.71 1.67
N SER A 87 3.76 -4.91 2.97
CA SER A 87 4.25 -6.16 3.55
C SER A 87 3.15 -7.10 4.05
N PHE A 88 3.56 -8.26 4.52
CA PHE A 88 2.69 -9.36 4.99
C PHE A 88 1.71 -8.96 6.11
N THR A 89 1.95 -7.88 6.83
CA THR A 89 1.05 -7.35 7.87
C THR A 89 -0.25 -6.77 7.31
N HIS A 90 -0.28 -6.42 6.02
CA HIS A 90 -1.42 -5.82 5.34
C HIS A 90 -1.84 -6.61 4.11
N LEU A 91 -2.11 -7.92 4.31
CA LEU A 91 -2.72 -8.72 3.24
C LEU A 91 -4.05 -8.11 2.85
N HIS A 92 -4.20 -7.85 1.56
CA HIS A 92 -5.38 -7.18 1.03
C HIS A 92 -5.84 -7.78 -0.30
N ARG A 93 -7.07 -7.47 -0.67
CA ARG A 93 -7.65 -7.86 -1.95
C ARG A 93 -8.65 -6.82 -2.43
N GLY A 94 -8.94 -6.82 -3.73
CA GLY A 94 -10.09 -6.14 -4.29
C GLY A 94 -11.32 -7.01 -4.27
N ASN A 95 -12.41 -6.57 -3.65
CA ASN A 95 -13.66 -7.31 -3.68
C ASN A 95 -14.33 -7.20 -5.05
N PRO A 96 -15.09 -8.24 -5.49
CA PRO A 96 -15.89 -8.16 -6.70
C PRO A 96 -16.83 -6.96 -6.70
N THR A 97 -17.14 -6.45 -7.88
CA THR A 97 -18.03 -5.31 -8.07
C THR A 97 -19.12 -5.63 -9.06
N PRO A 98 -20.35 -5.15 -8.88
CA PRO A 98 -21.42 -5.28 -9.86
C PRO A 98 -21.34 -4.29 -11.02
N VAL A 99 -20.49 -3.26 -10.90
CA VAL A 99 -20.30 -2.19 -11.89
C VAL A 99 -18.82 -2.02 -12.23
N ASN A 100 -18.48 -1.27 -13.26
CA ASN A 100 -17.09 -0.96 -13.57
C ASN A 100 -16.44 -0.18 -12.42
N LYS A 101 -15.26 -0.60 -12.00
CA LYS A 101 -14.41 0.08 -11.03
C LYS A 101 -13.19 0.65 -11.73
N TYR A 102 -12.91 1.91 -11.47
CA TYR A 102 -11.75 2.61 -12.03
C TYR A 102 -10.85 3.09 -10.90
N ILE A 103 -9.57 2.74 -10.97
CA ILE A 103 -8.56 3.13 -9.98
C ILE A 103 -7.24 3.51 -10.65
N ALA A 104 -6.47 4.34 -9.99
CA ALA A 104 -5.03 4.35 -10.13
C ALA A 104 -4.43 3.67 -8.91
N THR A 105 -3.43 2.83 -9.11
CA THR A 105 -2.67 2.20 -8.04
C THR A 105 -1.18 2.26 -8.32
N GLY A 106 -0.38 2.21 -7.28
CA GLY A 106 1.06 2.27 -7.41
C GLY A 106 1.76 2.01 -6.07
N TRP A 107 3.06 2.19 -6.10
CA TRP A 107 3.92 1.88 -4.97
C TRP A 107 4.94 2.97 -4.73
N TYR A 108 5.35 3.09 -3.48
CA TYR A 108 6.54 3.81 -3.10
C TYR A 108 7.60 2.79 -2.68
N ALA A 109 8.77 2.88 -3.32
CA ALA A 109 9.96 2.22 -2.84
C ALA A 109 10.62 3.14 -1.80
N GLY A 110 10.84 2.61 -0.62
CA GLY A 110 11.60 3.28 0.43
C GLY A 110 13.04 2.79 0.40
N ASN A 111 13.98 3.70 0.26
CA ASN A 111 15.38 3.40 0.42
C ASN A 111 15.86 4.06 1.72
N ILE A 112 16.32 3.26 2.66
CA ILE A 112 17.20 3.76 3.72
C ILE A 112 18.48 4.06 2.94
N GLY A 113 18.71 5.33 2.60
CA GLY A 113 19.93 5.73 1.95
C GLY A 113 21.06 5.01 2.66
N MET A 114 22.03 4.44 1.94
CA MET A 114 23.14 3.69 2.50
C MET A 114 23.82 4.49 3.62
N ARG A 115 23.25 4.48 4.81
CA ARG A 115 24.05 4.58 6.00
C ARG A 115 24.75 3.24 6.06
N THR A 116 26.02 3.25 5.74
CA THR A 116 26.92 2.15 6.06
C THR A 116 26.53 1.67 7.45
N PHE A 117 25.99 0.47 7.52
CA PHE A 117 25.69 -0.18 8.78
C PHE A 117 27.01 -0.20 9.56
N SER A 118 27.16 0.67 10.53
CA SER A 118 28.25 0.61 11.49
C SER A 118 27.72 -0.16 12.69
N PRO A 119 28.14 -1.43 12.88
CA PRO A 119 27.62 -2.26 13.95
C PRO A 119 27.79 -1.65 15.35
N GLU A 120 28.71 -0.69 15.49
CA GLU A 120 29.05 -0.05 16.77
C GLU A 120 28.09 1.05 17.20
N ARG A 121 27.16 1.53 16.31
CA ARG A 121 26.25 2.62 16.68
C ARG A 121 24.81 2.21 16.95
N ASP A 122 24.42 1.00 16.56
CA ASP A 122 23.02 0.58 16.70
C ASP A 122 22.71 -0.15 18.01
N VAL A 123 23.72 -0.55 18.77
CA VAL A 123 23.50 -1.27 20.04
C VAL A 123 23.16 -0.32 21.18
N SER A 124 23.58 0.95 21.10
CA SER A 124 23.34 1.93 22.17
C SER A 124 21.96 2.61 22.11
N SER A 125 21.20 2.43 21.02
CA SER A 125 19.86 3.01 20.88
C SER A 125 18.72 2.03 21.21
N ILE A 126 19.03 0.78 21.48
CA ILE A 126 18.04 -0.27 21.83
C ILE A 126 17.74 -0.29 23.33
N ASP A 127 18.66 0.22 24.17
CA ASP A 127 18.50 0.20 25.63
C ASP A 127 17.79 1.43 26.22
N ALA A 128 17.17 2.29 25.40
CA ALA A 128 16.53 3.54 25.84
C ALA A 128 15.03 3.62 25.50
N GLN A 129 14.29 2.50 25.52
CA GLN A 129 12.81 2.53 25.51
C GLN A 129 12.24 1.51 26.49
#